data_6004913b100dd0b4e4916b35ba115277
#
_entry.id   6004913b100dd0b4e4916b35ba115277
#
_cell.length_a   1.000
_cell.length_b   1.000
_cell.length_c   1.000
_cell.angle_alpha   90.00
_cell.angle_beta   90.00
_cell.angle_gamma   90.00
#
_symmetry.space_group_name_H-M   'P 1'
#
loop_
_entity.id
_entity.type
_entity.pdbx_description
1 polymer ?
#
loop_
_entity_poly.entity_id
_entity_poly.type
_entity_poly.pdbx_seq_one_letter_code
_entity_poly.pdbx_strand_id
1 'polypeptide(L)'
;SYNTAVGYDAGAAVTTGTQNTFIGGLAGDSVTTASNCTFVGVGAGGTGVVTGNSNNGVGVNSLRALTSGASNSALGDSSGLNVETGDNNLLLGHDAGRTGSPGGNISGSNANTAVLGDENIASLNCQVTLTVASDQRDKTDFVNLDLGLDFVKALEPVTYYWDKRSKYGDKYADDYDVNAQTPDGTHKEDWMDIGFKAQSVQALEEAAGYTAAAKKNLTVTLTQDGKQYGLKYEKFIPILVK
;
A
#
# COMPACT_ATOMS: atom_id res chain seq x y z
N SER A 1 -11.33 32.72 -5.51
CA SER A 1 -10.58 31.50 -5.16
C SER A 1 -9.94 31.71 -3.79
N TYR A 2 -9.87 30.68 -2.97
CA TYR A 2 -9.22 30.68 -1.65
C TYR A 2 -7.94 29.82 -1.72
N ASN A 3 -7.11 30.05 -2.76
CA ASN A 3 -5.87 29.30 -2.92
C ASN A 3 -4.69 30.04 -2.28
N THR A 4 -3.80 29.29 -1.65
CA THR A 4 -2.52 29.76 -1.14
C THR A 4 -1.40 29.07 -1.89
N ALA A 5 -0.47 29.83 -2.50
CA ALA A 5 0.66 29.27 -3.22
C ALA A 5 1.96 30.01 -2.81
N VAL A 6 2.95 29.26 -2.39
CA VAL A 6 4.26 29.79 -1.94
C VAL A 6 5.37 28.91 -2.52
N GLY A 7 6.13 29.44 -3.44
CA GLY A 7 7.24 28.76 -4.09
C GLY A 7 7.29 29.02 -5.60
N TYR A 8 8.40 28.63 -6.22
CA TYR A 8 8.56 28.75 -7.68
C TYR A 8 7.52 27.86 -8.38
N ASP A 9 6.70 28.44 -9.28
CA ASP A 9 5.61 27.79 -10.03
C ASP A 9 4.60 27.01 -9.17
N ALA A 10 4.50 27.29 -7.84
CA ALA A 10 3.48 26.67 -7.00
C ALA A 10 2.08 27.04 -7.50
N GLY A 11 1.26 26.02 -7.82
CA GLY A 11 -0.10 26.18 -8.32
C GLY A 11 -0.23 26.89 -9.67
N ALA A 12 0.80 26.88 -10.51
CA ALA A 12 0.88 27.70 -11.72
C ALA A 12 -0.24 27.41 -12.75
N ALA A 13 -0.74 26.17 -12.82
CA ALA A 13 -1.77 25.75 -13.77
C ALA A 13 -3.21 25.92 -13.26
N VAL A 14 -3.43 26.44 -12.04
CA VAL A 14 -4.79 26.54 -11.47
C VAL A 14 -5.70 27.42 -12.30
N THR A 15 -6.81 26.87 -12.75
CA THR A 15 -7.85 27.58 -13.51
C THR A 15 -9.10 27.85 -12.67
N THR A 16 -9.87 26.83 -12.36
CA THR A 16 -11.12 26.93 -11.58
C THR A 16 -11.05 26.33 -10.20
N GLY A 17 -9.95 25.61 -9.88
CA GLY A 17 -9.75 25.01 -8.56
C GLY A 17 -9.74 26.02 -7.41
N THR A 18 -10.31 25.65 -6.26
CA THR A 18 -10.46 26.53 -5.10
C THR A 18 -10.05 25.84 -3.80
N GLN A 19 -9.71 26.63 -2.77
CA GLN A 19 -9.42 26.12 -1.44
C GLN A 19 -8.19 25.19 -1.39
N ASN A 20 -7.19 25.48 -2.22
CA ASN A 20 -5.97 24.71 -2.27
C ASN A 20 -4.83 25.42 -1.52
N THR A 21 -3.91 24.62 -0.97
CA THR A 21 -2.67 25.08 -0.34
C THR A 21 -1.47 24.41 -1.00
N PHE A 22 -0.61 25.20 -1.65
CA PHE A 22 0.61 24.73 -2.32
C PHE A 22 1.84 25.45 -1.74
N ILE A 23 2.75 24.70 -1.12
CA ILE A 23 3.95 25.24 -0.51
C ILE A 23 5.18 24.43 -0.94
N GLY A 24 6.05 25.04 -1.71
CA GLY A 24 7.27 24.41 -2.25
C GLY A 24 7.42 24.70 -3.74
N GLY A 25 8.62 24.57 -4.27
CA GLY A 25 8.84 24.68 -5.71
C GLY A 25 8.07 23.61 -6.45
N LEU A 26 7.30 24.00 -7.48
CA LEU A 26 6.46 23.08 -8.31
C LEU A 26 5.39 22.33 -7.48
N ALA A 27 5.04 22.79 -6.27
CA ALA A 27 3.93 22.18 -5.51
C ALA A 27 2.60 22.47 -6.20
N GLY A 28 1.86 21.41 -6.61
CA GLY A 28 0.60 21.55 -7.31
C GLY A 28 0.67 22.34 -8.63
N ASP A 29 1.83 22.40 -9.27
CA ASP A 29 2.07 23.18 -10.51
C ASP A 29 1.17 22.75 -11.67
N SER A 30 0.73 21.51 -11.68
CA SER A 30 -0.15 20.91 -12.68
C SER A 30 -1.61 20.77 -12.24
N VAL A 31 -1.97 21.27 -11.06
CA VAL A 31 -3.36 21.33 -10.59
C VAL A 31 -4.15 22.33 -11.42
N THR A 32 -5.26 21.89 -12.00
CA THR A 32 -6.11 22.75 -12.87
C THR A 32 -7.46 23.05 -12.22
N THR A 33 -8.29 22.04 -12.05
CA THR A 33 -9.67 22.18 -11.54
C THR A 33 -9.87 21.61 -10.16
N ALA A 34 -8.88 20.86 -9.63
CA ALA A 34 -8.97 20.25 -8.30
C ALA A 34 -9.13 21.28 -7.19
N SER A 35 -9.91 20.92 -6.17
CA SER A 35 -10.22 21.76 -5.01
C SER A 35 -9.97 21.02 -3.71
N ASN A 36 -9.78 21.77 -2.62
CA ASN A 36 -9.53 21.21 -1.28
C ASN A 36 -8.24 20.37 -1.19
N CYS A 37 -7.25 20.68 -1.98
CA CYS A 37 -5.97 19.96 -1.97
C CYS A 37 -4.92 20.70 -1.14
N THR A 38 -4.08 19.94 -0.45
CA THR A 38 -2.90 20.45 0.27
C THR A 38 -1.66 19.74 -0.24
N PHE A 39 -0.76 20.47 -0.91
CA PHE A 39 0.52 19.95 -1.38
C PHE A 39 1.66 20.77 -0.80
N VAL A 40 2.49 20.13 0.02
CA VAL A 40 3.63 20.77 0.71
C VAL A 40 4.90 19.97 0.44
N GLY A 41 5.82 20.55 -0.28
CA GLY A 41 7.10 19.93 -0.68
C GLY A 41 7.41 20.20 -2.15
N VAL A 42 8.66 20.05 -2.54
CA VAL A 42 9.08 20.21 -3.93
C VAL A 42 8.44 19.11 -4.78
N GLY A 43 7.72 19.49 -5.85
CA GLY A 43 7.06 18.57 -6.75
C GLY A 43 5.91 17.74 -6.14
N ALA A 44 5.39 18.14 -4.96
CA ALA A 44 4.23 17.48 -4.38
C ALA A 44 2.96 17.81 -5.17
N GLY A 45 2.09 16.79 -5.41
CA GLY A 45 0.78 17.00 -5.99
C GLY A 45 0.74 17.10 -7.52
N GLY A 46 1.40 16.17 -8.17
CA GLY A 46 1.18 15.89 -9.59
C GLY A 46 2.17 16.52 -10.56
N THR A 47 2.50 15.76 -11.61
CA THR A 47 3.19 16.21 -12.82
C THR A 47 2.27 16.11 -14.06
N GLY A 48 1.10 15.48 -13.90
CA GLY A 48 0.03 15.45 -14.90
C GLY A 48 -1.08 16.46 -14.55
N VAL A 49 -2.06 16.62 -15.43
CA VAL A 49 -3.22 17.48 -15.18
C VAL A 49 -4.02 16.97 -14.00
N VAL A 50 -3.94 17.64 -12.84
CA VAL A 50 -4.64 17.21 -11.61
C VAL A 50 -6.04 17.82 -11.57
N THR A 51 -7.02 16.92 -11.54
CA THR A 51 -8.46 17.25 -11.44
C THR A 51 -9.13 16.66 -10.21
N GLY A 52 -8.48 15.69 -9.54
CA GLY A 52 -9.01 15.03 -8.35
C GLY A 52 -8.99 15.91 -7.11
N ASN A 53 -10.09 15.93 -6.38
CA ASN A 53 -10.29 16.77 -5.20
C ASN A 53 -9.80 16.12 -3.90
N SER A 54 -9.62 16.96 -2.87
CA SER A 54 -9.42 16.52 -1.47
C SER A 54 -8.16 15.66 -1.27
N ASN A 55 -7.12 15.91 -2.04
CA ASN A 55 -5.85 15.21 -1.89
C ASN A 55 -4.89 15.97 -0.97
N ASN A 56 -4.19 15.25 -0.10
CA ASN A 56 -3.21 15.80 0.82
C ASN A 56 -1.85 15.11 0.60
N GLY A 57 -0.88 15.84 0.07
CA GLY A 57 0.49 15.37 -0.15
C GLY A 57 1.49 16.24 0.60
N VAL A 58 2.21 15.68 1.56
CA VAL A 58 3.24 16.38 2.34
C VAL A 58 4.55 15.61 2.26
N GLY A 59 5.53 16.20 1.62
CA GLY A 59 6.85 15.61 1.35
C GLY A 59 7.30 15.89 -0.09
N VAL A 60 8.59 15.79 -0.34
CA VAL A 60 9.14 15.90 -1.71
C VAL A 60 8.52 14.82 -2.57
N ASN A 61 8.02 15.17 -3.77
CA ASN A 61 7.39 14.24 -4.71
C ASN A 61 6.19 13.41 -4.15
N SER A 62 5.61 13.81 -3.01
CA SER A 62 4.40 13.15 -2.51
C SER A 62 3.24 13.31 -3.50
N LEU A 63 2.54 12.20 -3.86
CA LEU A 63 1.47 12.15 -4.86
C LEU A 63 1.88 12.72 -6.24
N ARG A 64 3.13 12.55 -6.66
CA ARG A 64 3.66 13.18 -7.87
C ARG A 64 2.97 12.77 -9.17
N ALA A 65 2.55 11.51 -9.30
CA ALA A 65 1.89 11.02 -10.51
C ALA A 65 0.36 11.28 -10.53
N LEU A 66 -0.17 11.97 -9.52
CA LEU A 66 -1.61 12.19 -9.36
C LEU A 66 -2.21 12.88 -10.58
N THR A 67 -3.39 12.42 -11.00
CA THR A 67 -4.20 13.00 -12.07
C THR A 67 -5.65 13.21 -11.63
N SER A 68 -6.52 12.22 -11.78
CA SER A 68 -7.93 12.31 -11.40
C SER A 68 -8.25 11.69 -10.04
N GLY A 69 -7.31 11.00 -9.41
CA GLY A 69 -7.52 10.38 -8.09
C GLY A 69 -7.90 11.41 -7.02
N ALA A 70 -8.82 11.04 -6.13
CA ALA A 70 -9.38 11.91 -5.11
C ALA A 70 -9.23 11.33 -3.70
N SER A 71 -9.28 12.20 -2.69
CA SER A 71 -9.30 11.79 -1.27
C SER A 71 -8.08 10.99 -0.82
N ASN A 72 -6.94 11.14 -1.47
CA ASN A 72 -5.70 10.49 -1.06
C ASN A 72 -4.96 11.32 -0.01
N SER A 73 -4.37 10.65 0.97
CA SER A 73 -3.54 11.25 2.00
C SER A 73 -2.16 10.60 2.01
N ALA A 74 -1.13 11.37 1.70
CA ALA A 74 0.25 10.91 1.64
C ALA A 74 1.16 11.84 2.46
N LEU A 75 1.93 11.26 3.37
CA LEU A 75 2.88 11.96 4.23
C LEU A 75 4.23 11.25 4.20
N GLY A 76 5.22 11.89 3.65
CA GLY A 76 6.59 11.41 3.50
C GLY A 76 7.15 11.71 2.12
N ASP A 77 8.48 11.70 2.01
CA ASP A 77 9.15 11.80 0.72
C ASP A 77 8.69 10.64 -0.18
N SER A 78 8.32 10.95 -1.43
CA SER A 78 7.86 9.99 -2.43
C SER A 78 6.68 9.10 -2.00
N SER A 79 5.97 9.47 -0.93
CA SER A 79 4.77 8.76 -0.49
C SER A 79 3.67 8.88 -1.55
N GLY A 80 3.11 7.75 -1.99
CA GLY A 80 2.09 7.72 -3.03
C GLY A 80 2.56 8.21 -4.40
N LEU A 81 3.84 8.18 -4.67
CA LEU A 81 4.45 8.75 -5.88
C LEU A 81 3.76 8.28 -7.17
N ASN A 82 3.32 7.03 -7.23
CA ASN A 82 2.75 6.38 -8.41
C ASN A 82 1.20 6.36 -8.43
N VAL A 83 0.53 6.97 -7.46
CA VAL A 83 -0.93 7.10 -7.46
C VAL A 83 -1.35 8.05 -8.57
N GLU A 84 -2.21 7.60 -9.48
CA GLU A 84 -2.68 8.40 -10.62
C GLU A 84 -4.18 8.71 -10.53
N THR A 85 -5.00 7.68 -10.67
CA THR A 85 -6.47 7.78 -10.71
C THR A 85 -7.15 7.11 -9.51
N GLY A 86 -6.36 6.43 -8.65
CA GLY A 86 -6.87 5.74 -7.46
C GLY A 86 -7.34 6.70 -6.39
N ASP A 87 -8.40 6.32 -5.68
CA ASP A 87 -9.05 7.13 -4.65
C ASP A 87 -8.82 6.55 -3.24
N ASN A 88 -8.92 7.43 -2.24
CA ASN A 88 -9.05 7.05 -0.83
C ASN A 88 -7.88 6.17 -0.33
N ASN A 89 -6.66 6.53 -0.69
CA ASN A 89 -5.47 5.88 -0.15
C ASN A 89 -4.86 6.67 1.01
N LEU A 90 -4.36 5.97 2.02
CA LEU A 90 -3.60 6.51 3.15
C LEU A 90 -2.17 5.96 3.11
N LEU A 91 -1.20 6.82 2.81
CA LEU A 91 0.18 6.42 2.57
C LEU A 91 1.10 7.22 3.50
N LEU A 92 1.65 6.58 4.51
CA LEU A 92 2.44 7.24 5.56
C LEU A 92 3.87 6.69 5.62
N GLY A 93 4.83 7.56 5.48
CA GLY A 93 6.26 7.25 5.53
C GLY A 93 6.95 7.41 4.18
N HIS A 94 8.28 7.42 4.20
CA HIS A 94 9.12 7.45 3.01
C HIS A 94 8.75 6.28 2.09
N ASP A 95 8.62 6.55 0.79
CA ASP A 95 8.31 5.56 -0.26
C ASP A 95 7.05 4.70 0.02
N ALA A 96 6.15 5.11 0.94
CA ALA A 96 4.94 4.37 1.21
C ALA A 96 4.06 4.24 -0.05
N GLY A 97 3.70 3.00 -0.41
CA GLY A 97 2.96 2.69 -1.63
C GLY A 97 3.81 2.65 -2.90
N ARG A 98 5.13 2.62 -2.80
CA ARG A 98 6.03 2.31 -3.93
C ARG A 98 6.37 0.83 -3.97
N THR A 99 7.01 0.41 -5.07
CA THR A 99 7.53 -0.96 -5.21
C THR A 99 8.43 -1.33 -4.02
N GLY A 100 8.14 -2.47 -3.39
CA GLY A 100 8.85 -2.93 -2.19
C GLY A 100 8.16 -2.59 -0.88
N SER A 101 7.28 -1.59 -0.83
CA SER A 101 6.53 -1.29 0.38
C SER A 101 5.54 -2.42 0.73
N PRO A 102 5.08 -2.54 1.99
CA PRO A 102 4.22 -3.64 2.43
C PRO A 102 2.91 -3.78 1.66
N GLY A 103 2.39 -2.70 1.07
CA GLY A 103 1.20 -2.71 0.22
C GLY A 103 1.46 -3.00 -1.25
N GLY A 104 2.73 -3.19 -1.64
CA GLY A 104 3.15 -3.20 -3.03
C GLY A 104 3.13 -1.80 -3.65
N ASN A 105 3.24 -1.73 -4.97
CA ASN A 105 3.15 -0.48 -5.71
C ASN A 105 1.68 -0.04 -5.82
N ILE A 106 1.31 1.00 -5.11
CA ILE A 106 -0.01 1.64 -5.24
C ILE A 106 0.07 2.60 -6.43
N SER A 107 -0.31 2.12 -7.60
CA SER A 107 -0.18 2.83 -8.87
C SER A 107 -1.48 2.85 -9.67
N GLY A 108 -1.55 3.71 -10.67
CA GLY A 108 -2.71 3.82 -11.55
C GLY A 108 -4.01 4.05 -10.77
N SER A 109 -4.95 3.10 -10.87
CA SER A 109 -6.28 3.15 -10.25
C SER A 109 -6.40 2.43 -8.90
N ASN A 110 -5.31 1.98 -8.29
CA ASN A 110 -5.35 1.30 -7.00
C ASN A 110 -5.92 2.22 -5.91
N ALA A 111 -6.94 1.76 -5.19
CA ALA A 111 -7.75 2.58 -4.29
C ALA A 111 -8.03 1.86 -2.96
N ASN A 112 -8.48 2.63 -1.95
CA ASN A 112 -8.93 2.12 -0.65
C ASN A 112 -7.86 1.34 0.11
N THR A 113 -6.61 1.77 0.03
CA THR A 113 -5.46 1.08 0.64
C THR A 113 -4.77 1.98 1.66
N ALA A 114 -4.45 1.41 2.84
CA ALA A 114 -3.58 2.06 3.82
C ALA A 114 -2.21 1.35 3.82
N VAL A 115 -1.13 2.12 3.67
CA VAL A 115 0.26 1.64 3.71
C VAL A 115 1.04 2.45 4.74
N LEU A 116 1.76 1.74 5.61
CA LEU A 116 2.63 2.34 6.63
C LEU A 116 4.09 1.99 6.30
N GLY A 117 4.82 2.96 5.79
CA GLY A 117 6.23 2.85 5.49
C GLY A 117 6.59 2.05 4.23
N ASP A 118 7.87 1.84 4.09
CA ASP A 118 8.48 1.06 3.01
C ASP A 118 9.03 -0.29 3.54
N GLU A 119 9.82 -0.99 2.75
CA GLU A 119 10.45 -2.26 3.10
C GLU A 119 11.50 -2.18 4.23
N ASN A 120 11.86 -0.96 4.65
CA ASN A 120 12.84 -0.74 5.72
C ASN A 120 12.21 -0.65 7.11
N ILE A 121 10.88 -0.55 7.20
CA ILE A 121 10.20 -0.56 8.51
C ILE A 121 10.41 -1.91 9.18
N ALA A 122 11.08 -1.88 10.32
CA ALA A 122 11.46 -3.10 11.08
C ALA A 122 10.42 -3.46 12.17
N SER A 123 9.66 -2.49 12.66
CA SER A 123 8.65 -2.74 13.70
C SER A 123 7.52 -1.72 13.66
N LEU A 124 6.32 -2.17 14.00
CA LEU A 124 5.16 -1.32 14.27
C LEU A 124 4.78 -1.51 15.75
N ASN A 125 5.06 -0.50 16.57
CA ASN A 125 4.78 -0.56 18.00
C ASN A 125 3.49 0.18 18.33
N CYS A 126 2.55 -0.53 18.94
CA CYS A 126 1.29 0.03 19.42
C CYS A 126 1.12 -0.31 20.91
N GLN A 127 0.68 0.66 21.71
CA GLN A 127 0.40 0.44 23.13
C GLN A 127 -0.80 -0.50 23.35
N VAL A 128 -1.69 -0.59 22.37
CA VAL A 128 -2.93 -1.37 22.42
C VAL A 128 -3.06 -2.26 21.19
N THR A 129 -3.85 -3.32 21.31
CA THR A 129 -4.16 -4.21 20.17
C THR A 129 -4.98 -3.48 19.10
N LEU A 130 -4.73 -3.81 17.85
CA LEU A 130 -5.59 -3.37 16.75
C LEU A 130 -6.95 -4.06 16.85
N THR A 131 -8.02 -3.27 16.82
CA THR A 131 -9.39 -3.77 16.80
C THR A 131 -9.91 -3.82 15.38
N VAL A 132 -10.31 -5.01 14.93
CA VAL A 132 -10.95 -5.21 13.62
C VAL A 132 -12.46 -5.21 13.80
N ALA A 133 -13.18 -4.40 13.01
CA ALA A 133 -14.63 -4.37 13.01
C ALA A 133 -15.19 -5.77 12.69
N SER A 134 -16.15 -6.24 13.48
CA SER A 134 -16.71 -7.59 13.37
C SER A 134 -18.19 -7.67 13.77
N ASP A 135 -18.94 -6.59 13.60
CA ASP A 135 -20.37 -6.58 13.91
C ASP A 135 -21.12 -7.57 13.01
N GLN A 136 -21.98 -8.39 13.61
CA GLN A 136 -22.79 -9.38 12.90
C GLN A 136 -23.76 -8.72 11.91
N ARG A 137 -24.24 -7.54 12.22
CA ARG A 137 -25.19 -6.79 11.37
C ARG A 137 -24.59 -6.33 10.04
N ASP A 138 -23.25 -6.24 9.98
CA ASP A 138 -22.50 -5.85 8.78
C ASP A 138 -22.05 -7.05 7.94
N LYS A 139 -22.54 -8.26 8.27
CA LYS A 139 -22.17 -9.52 7.64
C LYS A 139 -23.41 -10.28 7.19
N THR A 140 -23.27 -11.08 6.14
CA THR A 140 -24.33 -11.93 5.59
C THR A 140 -23.78 -13.31 5.20
N ASP A 141 -24.67 -14.21 4.81
CA ASP A 141 -24.33 -15.52 4.24
C ASP A 141 -23.42 -16.38 5.15
N PHE A 142 -23.78 -16.44 6.44
CA PHE A 142 -23.05 -17.25 7.41
C PHE A 142 -23.09 -18.73 7.08
N VAL A 143 -21.92 -19.32 6.88
CA VAL A 143 -21.73 -20.76 6.69
C VAL A 143 -20.69 -21.24 7.68
N ASN A 144 -20.89 -22.43 8.25
CA ASN A 144 -19.89 -23.02 9.12
C ASN A 144 -18.57 -23.22 8.36
N LEU A 145 -17.46 -22.83 8.99
CA LEU A 145 -16.13 -23.07 8.44
C LEU A 145 -15.90 -24.58 8.31
N ASP A 146 -15.47 -25.05 7.16
CA ASP A 146 -15.17 -26.46 6.90
C ASP A 146 -13.68 -26.82 7.10
N LEU A 147 -12.79 -25.82 7.18
CA LEU A 147 -11.39 -26.01 7.56
C LEU A 147 -11.27 -26.26 9.06
N GLY A 148 -10.45 -27.23 9.44
CA GLY A 148 -10.23 -27.60 10.84
C GLY A 148 -8.88 -28.28 11.04
N LEU A 149 -8.84 -29.29 11.89
CA LEU A 149 -7.61 -29.95 12.33
C LEU A 149 -6.73 -30.49 11.21
N ASP A 150 -7.31 -31.02 10.14
CA ASP A 150 -6.53 -31.58 9.03
C ASP A 150 -5.79 -30.47 8.25
N PHE A 151 -6.43 -29.33 8.05
CA PHE A 151 -5.77 -28.16 7.50
C PHE A 151 -4.62 -27.67 8.41
N VAL A 152 -4.88 -27.60 9.72
CA VAL A 152 -3.86 -27.18 10.70
C VAL A 152 -2.65 -28.13 10.71
N LYS A 153 -2.90 -29.45 10.62
CA LYS A 153 -1.81 -30.46 10.56
C LYS A 153 -1.00 -30.39 9.26
N ALA A 154 -1.58 -29.87 8.18
CA ALA A 154 -0.89 -29.71 6.89
C ALA A 154 -0.06 -28.44 6.82
N LEU A 155 -0.23 -27.50 7.77
CA LEU A 155 0.60 -26.30 7.83
C LEU A 155 2.03 -26.66 8.23
N GLU A 156 2.99 -26.06 7.54
CA GLU A 156 4.43 -26.24 7.77
C GLU A 156 5.04 -24.95 8.31
N PRO A 157 5.08 -24.76 9.65
CA PRO A 157 5.77 -23.62 10.24
C PRO A 157 7.29 -23.75 10.01
N VAL A 158 7.92 -22.64 9.68
CA VAL A 158 9.37 -22.57 9.39
C VAL A 158 10.02 -21.43 10.17
N THR A 159 11.32 -21.54 10.40
CA THR A 159 12.16 -20.40 10.75
C THR A 159 12.85 -19.88 9.49
N TYR A 160 13.05 -18.58 9.41
CA TYR A 160 13.68 -17.95 8.25
C TYR A 160 14.41 -16.66 8.63
N TYR A 161 15.16 -16.14 7.69
CA TYR A 161 15.70 -14.79 7.72
C TYR A 161 15.13 -14.02 6.55
N TRP A 162 14.83 -12.76 6.77
CA TRP A 162 14.42 -11.88 5.67
C TRP A 162 15.63 -11.58 4.76
N ASP A 163 15.40 -11.72 3.46
CA ASP A 163 16.27 -11.25 2.38
C ASP A 163 15.34 -10.76 1.27
N LYS A 164 14.98 -9.49 1.38
CA LYS A 164 13.87 -8.93 0.60
C LYS A 164 14.29 -8.64 -0.83
N ARG A 165 13.55 -9.13 -1.82
CA ARG A 165 13.77 -8.85 -3.25
C ARG A 165 13.90 -7.36 -3.56
N SER A 166 13.15 -6.51 -2.87
CA SER A 166 13.16 -5.05 -3.04
C SER A 166 14.47 -4.36 -2.64
N LYS A 167 15.40 -5.08 -2.01
CA LYS A 167 16.74 -4.60 -1.68
C LYS A 167 17.75 -4.81 -2.82
N TYR A 168 17.36 -5.49 -3.89
CA TYR A 168 18.20 -5.82 -5.03
C TYR A 168 17.79 -5.01 -6.26
N GLY A 169 18.79 -4.61 -7.06
CA GLY A 169 18.59 -3.75 -8.23
C GLY A 169 18.31 -2.29 -7.85
N ASP A 170 18.02 -1.47 -8.83
CA ASP A 170 17.65 -0.08 -8.65
C ASP A 170 16.11 0.05 -8.66
N LYS A 171 15.50 0.05 -7.49
CA LYS A 171 14.03 0.15 -7.35
C LYS A 171 13.44 1.47 -7.87
N TYR A 172 14.29 2.44 -8.21
CA TYR A 172 13.89 3.73 -8.75
C TYR A 172 13.97 3.80 -10.29
N ALA A 173 14.53 2.77 -10.94
CA ALA A 173 14.56 2.68 -12.40
C ALA A 173 13.16 2.40 -12.96
N ASP A 174 12.86 2.99 -14.13
CA ASP A 174 11.55 2.87 -14.78
C ASP A 174 11.19 1.43 -15.19
N ASP A 175 12.20 0.61 -15.45
CA ASP A 175 12.07 -0.80 -15.86
C ASP A 175 12.24 -1.78 -14.68
N TYR A 176 12.28 -1.29 -13.43
CA TYR A 176 12.47 -2.17 -12.28
C TYR A 176 11.33 -3.15 -12.10
N ASP A 177 11.66 -4.44 -12.07
CA ASP A 177 10.74 -5.50 -11.70
C ASP A 177 11.24 -6.27 -10.46
N VAL A 178 10.52 -6.17 -9.37
CA VAL A 178 10.81 -6.90 -8.13
C VAL A 178 10.73 -8.42 -8.30
N ASN A 179 9.95 -8.93 -9.28
CA ASN A 179 9.87 -10.35 -9.55
C ASN A 179 11.11 -10.89 -10.30
N ALA A 180 11.83 -10.01 -10.98
CA ALA A 180 13.10 -10.37 -11.63
C ALA A 180 14.28 -10.41 -10.65
N GLN A 181 14.12 -9.89 -9.43
CA GLN A 181 15.18 -9.84 -8.43
C GLN A 181 15.29 -11.19 -7.71
N THR A 182 16.54 -11.67 -7.57
CA THR A 182 16.85 -12.92 -6.86
C THR A 182 17.74 -12.60 -5.66
N PRO A 183 17.27 -12.78 -4.43
CA PRO A 183 18.10 -12.66 -3.24
C PRO A 183 19.31 -13.60 -3.27
N ASP A 184 20.47 -13.07 -2.92
CA ASP A 184 21.75 -13.80 -2.91
C ASP A 184 22.42 -13.86 -1.52
N GLY A 185 21.72 -13.35 -0.51
CA GLY A 185 22.21 -13.29 0.86
C GLY A 185 22.91 -11.98 1.24
N THR A 186 23.19 -11.09 0.28
CA THR A 186 23.91 -9.82 0.54
C THR A 186 23.12 -8.89 1.45
N HIS A 187 21.80 -8.92 1.37
CA HIS A 187 20.88 -8.11 2.18
C HIS A 187 20.08 -8.92 3.20
N LYS A 188 20.56 -10.13 3.52
CA LYS A 188 19.97 -10.99 4.54
C LYS A 188 20.03 -10.31 5.91
N GLU A 189 18.90 -10.25 6.60
CA GLU A 189 18.82 -9.74 7.97
C GLU A 189 19.45 -10.74 8.96
N ASP A 190 20.06 -10.25 10.03
CA ASP A 190 20.70 -11.09 11.06
C ASP A 190 19.70 -11.72 12.04
N TRP A 191 18.44 -11.28 11.99
CA TRP A 191 17.38 -11.71 12.90
C TRP A 191 16.60 -12.88 12.33
N MET A 192 16.54 -14.00 13.07
CA MET A 192 15.73 -15.16 12.70
C MET A 192 14.28 -14.91 13.10
N ASP A 193 13.37 -15.15 12.17
CA ASP A 193 11.92 -15.03 12.36
C ASP A 193 11.24 -16.39 12.20
N ILE A 194 9.96 -16.48 12.56
CA ILE A 194 9.12 -17.67 12.42
C ILE A 194 7.84 -17.34 11.65
N GLY A 195 7.35 -18.29 10.87
CA GLY A 195 6.09 -18.11 10.15
C GLY A 195 5.83 -19.23 9.15
N PHE A 196 5.05 -18.91 8.14
CA PHE A 196 4.71 -19.83 7.06
C PHE A 196 5.14 -19.25 5.71
N LYS A 197 5.39 -20.14 4.75
CA LYS A 197 5.51 -19.76 3.33
C LYS A 197 4.12 -19.48 2.78
N ALA A 198 3.83 -18.23 2.40
CA ALA A 198 2.50 -17.84 1.95
C ALA A 198 1.98 -18.68 0.77
N GLN A 199 2.86 -19.03 -0.18
CA GLN A 199 2.51 -19.86 -1.34
C GLN A 199 2.16 -21.31 -0.95
N SER A 200 2.81 -21.87 0.09
CA SER A 200 2.45 -23.19 0.62
C SER A 200 1.06 -23.18 1.28
N VAL A 201 0.77 -22.12 2.03
CA VAL A 201 -0.56 -21.93 2.63
C VAL A 201 -1.62 -21.72 1.55
N GLN A 202 -1.32 -20.95 0.49
CA GLN A 202 -2.21 -20.78 -0.65
C GLN A 202 -2.58 -22.12 -1.29
N ALA A 203 -1.61 -22.99 -1.53
CA ALA A 203 -1.85 -24.30 -2.12
C ALA A 203 -2.81 -25.15 -1.26
N LEU A 204 -2.70 -25.07 0.07
CA LEU A 204 -3.63 -25.75 0.99
C LEU A 204 -5.04 -25.13 0.95
N GLU A 205 -5.15 -23.81 0.91
CA GLU A 205 -6.44 -23.12 0.77
C GLU A 205 -7.11 -23.49 -0.57
N GLU A 206 -6.37 -23.49 -1.68
CA GLU A 206 -6.86 -23.82 -3.01
C GLU A 206 -7.32 -25.30 -3.10
N ALA A 207 -6.57 -26.22 -2.50
CA ALA A 207 -6.97 -27.63 -2.40
C ALA A 207 -8.27 -27.83 -1.62
N ALA A 208 -8.57 -26.94 -0.68
CA ALA A 208 -9.82 -26.90 0.08
C ALA A 208 -10.94 -26.08 -0.60
N GLY A 209 -10.72 -25.58 -1.83
CA GLY A 209 -11.71 -24.82 -2.59
C GLY A 209 -11.76 -23.32 -2.30
N TYR A 210 -10.79 -22.79 -1.54
CA TYR A 210 -10.68 -21.37 -1.24
C TYR A 210 -9.67 -20.70 -2.15
N THR A 211 -10.14 -20.01 -3.19
CA THR A 211 -9.28 -19.40 -4.21
C THR A 211 -9.53 -17.91 -4.33
N ALA A 212 -8.49 -17.16 -4.66
CA ALA A 212 -8.60 -15.73 -4.97
C ALA A 212 -9.47 -15.46 -6.20
N ALA A 213 -9.42 -16.33 -7.21
CA ALA A 213 -10.25 -16.23 -8.41
C ALA A 213 -11.75 -16.34 -8.09
N ALA A 214 -12.13 -17.16 -7.11
CA ALA A 214 -13.50 -17.27 -6.60
C ALA A 214 -13.85 -16.19 -5.54
N LYS A 215 -12.94 -15.24 -5.25
CA LYS A 215 -13.06 -14.24 -4.16
C LYS A 215 -13.27 -14.89 -2.79
N LYS A 216 -12.63 -16.02 -2.55
CA LYS A 216 -12.76 -16.83 -1.33
C LYS A 216 -11.41 -17.07 -0.64
N ASN A 217 -10.41 -16.22 -0.82
CA ASN A 217 -9.15 -16.34 -0.09
C ASN A 217 -9.36 -16.06 1.41
N LEU A 218 -8.75 -16.88 2.25
CA LEU A 218 -8.91 -16.79 3.70
C LEU A 218 -7.76 -16.04 4.38
N THR A 219 -6.61 -16.69 4.50
CA THR A 219 -5.45 -16.17 5.22
C THR A 219 -4.42 -15.53 4.30
N VAL A 220 -4.33 -16.00 3.04
CA VAL A 220 -3.36 -15.49 2.06
C VAL A 220 -3.89 -14.24 1.38
N THR A 221 -3.02 -13.28 1.18
CA THR A 221 -3.28 -12.07 0.39
C THR A 221 -2.21 -11.87 -0.67
N LEU A 222 -2.57 -11.19 -1.73
CA LEU A 222 -1.65 -10.70 -2.75
C LEU A 222 -1.80 -9.18 -2.83
N THR A 223 -0.69 -8.47 -2.95
CA THR A 223 -0.71 -7.02 -3.14
C THR A 223 -1.47 -6.64 -4.41
N GLN A 224 -1.97 -5.41 -4.50
CA GLN A 224 -2.76 -4.97 -5.65
C GLN A 224 -1.98 -5.02 -6.98
N ASP A 225 -0.66 -4.84 -6.93
CA ASP A 225 0.24 -5.00 -8.09
C ASP A 225 0.55 -6.48 -8.42
N GLY A 226 0.04 -7.42 -7.64
CA GLY A 226 0.21 -8.85 -7.86
C GLY A 226 1.62 -9.39 -7.59
N LYS A 227 2.49 -8.63 -6.94
CA LYS A 227 3.92 -8.96 -6.85
C LYS A 227 4.36 -9.54 -5.50
N GLN A 228 3.58 -9.34 -4.43
CA GLN A 228 3.95 -9.79 -3.10
C GLN A 228 2.80 -10.52 -2.40
N TYR A 229 3.12 -11.67 -1.82
CA TYR A 229 2.20 -12.40 -0.95
C TYR A 229 2.32 -11.94 0.50
N GLY A 230 1.19 -11.93 1.19
CA GLY A 230 1.10 -11.70 2.63
C GLY A 230 0.23 -12.74 3.31
N LEU A 231 0.34 -12.84 4.63
CA LEU A 231 -0.50 -13.67 5.47
C LEU A 231 -1.21 -12.83 6.53
N LYS A 232 -2.50 -13.07 6.69
CA LYS A 232 -3.31 -12.53 7.78
C LYS A 232 -3.30 -13.54 8.93
N TYR A 233 -2.30 -13.44 9.80
CA TYR A 233 -2.10 -14.43 10.87
C TYR A 233 -3.31 -14.55 11.82
N GLU A 234 -4.05 -13.46 12.07
CA GLU A 234 -5.25 -13.48 12.89
C GLU A 234 -6.38 -14.35 12.30
N LYS A 235 -6.37 -14.63 11.00
CA LYS A 235 -7.35 -15.50 10.33
C LYS A 235 -7.13 -16.99 10.61
N PHE A 236 -5.97 -17.37 11.12
CA PHE A 236 -5.76 -18.75 11.60
C PHE A 236 -6.51 -19.04 12.88
N ILE A 237 -6.84 -18.03 13.71
CA ILE A 237 -7.53 -18.23 14.99
C ILE A 237 -8.86 -18.97 14.83
N PRO A 238 -9.79 -18.57 13.96
CA PRO A 238 -11.05 -19.31 13.73
C PRO A 238 -10.83 -20.74 13.24
N ILE A 239 -9.79 -21.00 12.46
CA ILE A 239 -9.44 -22.35 11.98
C ILE A 239 -8.92 -23.22 13.13
N LEU A 240 -8.12 -22.64 14.04
CA LEU A 240 -7.58 -23.34 15.22
C LEU A 240 -8.65 -23.67 16.27
N VAL A 241 -9.75 -22.91 16.30
CA VAL A 241 -10.86 -23.10 17.26
C VAL A 241 -11.88 -24.14 16.74
N LYS A 242 -11.92 -24.39 15.44
CA LYS A 242 -12.76 -25.41 14.80
C LYS A 242 -12.38 -26.83 15.23
#